data_eeb6e1df3755d9a08810fa52c38b9580
#
_entry.id   eeb6e1df3755d9a08810fa52c38b9580
#
_cell.length_a   1.000
_cell.length_b   1.000
_cell.length_c   1.000
_cell.angle_alpha   90.00
_cell.angle_beta   90.00
_cell.angle_gamma   90.00
#
_symmetry.space_group_name_H-M   'P 1'
#
loop_
_entity.id
_entity.type
_entity.pdbx_description
1 polymer ?
#
loop_
_entity_poly.entity_id
_entity_poly.type
_entity_poly.pdbx_seq_one_letter_code
_entity_poly.pdbx_strand_id
1 'polypeptide(L)'
;SRRQRQMCIRDSAYMGLIGSKRRVAGLFENLCTEGIDRSFLDQIHTPIGLDIGAVTTDEIAISILSELILCRSRLSPGKKNGILEQTNLDPVFLNALHTEGPKAIAVVVDRKGSTPVKTGAIMCVNALGQSFGTIGGGCGEHEVLRKALEVLSDKKDTFLSVDMTNDFAGEEGMVCGGTMDVIIQYVPGKVEI
;
A
#
# COMPACT_ATOMS: atom_id res chain seq x y z
N SER A 1 -34.53 2.29 -11.77
CA SER A 1 -35.36 3.49 -11.98
C SER A 1 -34.55 4.78 -11.70
N ARG A 2 -35.01 5.93 -12.19
CA ARG A 2 -34.38 7.24 -11.95
C ARG A 2 -34.18 7.53 -10.44
N ARG A 3 -35.12 7.15 -9.61
CA ARG A 3 -35.06 7.29 -8.14
C ARG A 3 -33.95 6.45 -7.51
N GLN A 4 -33.71 5.24 -7.97
CA GLN A 4 -32.63 4.37 -7.45
C GLN A 4 -31.24 4.93 -7.79
N ARG A 5 -31.05 5.49 -8.99
CA ARG A 5 -29.78 6.16 -9.35
C ARG A 5 -29.51 7.39 -8.49
N GLN A 6 -30.55 8.19 -8.18
CA GLN A 6 -30.41 9.35 -7.30
C GLN A 6 -30.08 8.98 -5.86
N MET A 7 -30.65 7.88 -5.34
CA MET A 7 -30.27 7.37 -3.99
C MET A 7 -28.81 6.92 -3.95
N CYS A 8 -28.35 6.13 -4.93
CA CYS A 8 -26.96 5.66 -4.97
C CYS A 8 -25.94 6.81 -5.07
N ILE A 9 -26.28 7.93 -5.72
CA ILE A 9 -25.38 9.09 -5.83
C ILE A 9 -25.30 9.86 -4.50
N ARG A 10 -26.42 10.01 -3.77
CA ARG A 10 -26.44 10.74 -2.49
C ARG A 10 -25.66 10.05 -1.37
N ASP A 11 -25.59 8.73 -1.40
CA ASP A 11 -24.88 7.93 -0.40
C ASP A 11 -23.42 7.64 -0.79
N SER A 12 -22.94 8.22 -1.89
CA SER A 12 -21.56 8.05 -2.33
C SER A 12 -20.61 8.77 -1.39
N ALA A 13 -19.59 8.04 -0.96
CA ALA A 13 -18.51 8.58 -0.12
C ALA A 13 -17.63 9.63 -0.84
N TYR A 14 -17.71 9.67 -2.18
CA TYR A 14 -16.99 10.61 -3.04
C TYR A 14 -17.78 10.83 -4.33
N MET A 15 -17.88 12.08 -4.73
CA MET A 15 -18.41 12.50 -6.02
C MET A 15 -17.44 13.49 -6.65
N GLY A 16 -16.99 13.20 -7.86
CA GLY A 16 -16.11 14.09 -8.61
C GLY A 16 -16.68 14.44 -9.98
N LEU A 17 -16.49 15.66 -10.41
CA LEU A 17 -16.94 16.14 -11.72
C LEU A 17 -15.77 16.65 -12.54
N ILE A 18 -15.57 16.07 -13.73
CA ILE A 18 -14.61 16.51 -14.72
C ILE A 18 -15.16 17.72 -15.46
N GLY A 19 -14.42 18.81 -15.46
CA GLY A 19 -14.77 20.02 -16.19
C GLY A 19 -13.96 21.23 -15.78
N SER A 20 -13.87 22.24 -16.65
CA SER A 20 -13.26 23.50 -16.27
C SER A 20 -14.12 24.24 -15.25
N LYS A 21 -13.50 24.99 -14.34
CA LYS A 21 -14.20 25.82 -13.32
C LYS A 21 -15.38 26.60 -13.89
N ARG A 22 -15.19 27.22 -15.09
CA ARG A 22 -16.24 27.99 -15.75
C ARG A 22 -17.43 27.12 -16.19
N ARG A 23 -17.19 25.94 -16.77
CA ARG A 23 -18.27 25.03 -17.21
C ARG A 23 -19.06 24.48 -16.02
N VAL A 24 -18.36 24.13 -14.97
CA VAL A 24 -18.99 23.60 -13.75
C VAL A 24 -19.84 24.65 -13.07
N ALA A 25 -19.38 25.90 -12.98
CA ALA A 25 -20.16 27.00 -12.41
C ALA A 25 -21.51 27.17 -13.16
N GLY A 26 -21.50 27.25 -14.49
CA GLY A 26 -22.73 27.33 -15.27
C GLY A 26 -23.64 26.09 -15.13
N LEU A 27 -23.06 24.89 -15.03
CA LEU A 27 -23.84 23.68 -14.77
C LEU A 27 -24.52 23.74 -13.40
N PHE A 28 -23.82 24.18 -12.35
CA PHE A 28 -24.36 24.28 -11.01
C PHE A 28 -25.48 25.32 -10.91
N GLU A 29 -25.35 26.46 -11.60
CA GLU A 29 -26.42 27.43 -11.69
C GLU A 29 -27.70 26.87 -12.34
N ASN A 30 -27.56 26.13 -13.45
CA ASN A 30 -28.68 25.45 -14.09
C ASN A 30 -29.34 24.42 -13.17
N LEU A 31 -28.55 23.59 -12.49
CA LEU A 31 -29.06 22.58 -11.57
C LEU A 31 -29.79 23.20 -10.36
N CYS A 32 -29.31 24.34 -9.86
CA CYS A 32 -30.03 25.09 -8.83
C CYS A 32 -31.38 25.61 -9.32
N THR A 33 -31.48 26.08 -10.58
CA THR A 33 -32.78 26.51 -11.17
C THR A 33 -33.74 25.34 -11.37
N GLU A 34 -33.22 24.10 -11.50
CA GLU A 34 -34.01 22.87 -11.57
C GLU A 34 -34.40 22.34 -10.17
N GLY A 35 -34.04 23.06 -9.10
CA GLY A 35 -34.42 22.73 -7.73
C GLY A 35 -33.44 21.80 -6.99
N ILE A 36 -32.21 21.64 -7.47
CA ILE A 36 -31.17 20.90 -6.75
C ILE A 36 -30.54 21.86 -5.72
N ASP A 37 -30.44 21.38 -4.48
CA ASP A 37 -29.87 22.15 -3.38
C ASP A 37 -28.39 22.45 -3.62
N ARG A 38 -28.01 23.71 -3.46
CA ARG A 38 -26.63 24.17 -3.59
C ARG A 38 -25.69 23.46 -2.62
N SER A 39 -26.15 23.20 -1.39
CA SER A 39 -25.36 22.50 -0.38
C SER A 39 -24.96 21.07 -0.78
N PHE A 40 -25.78 20.43 -1.62
CA PHE A 40 -25.45 19.13 -2.21
C PHE A 40 -24.40 19.28 -3.32
N LEU A 41 -24.52 20.28 -4.18
CA LEU A 41 -23.57 20.53 -5.26
C LEU A 41 -22.18 20.93 -4.73
N ASP A 42 -22.12 21.64 -3.61
CA ASP A 42 -20.86 22.05 -2.97
C ASP A 42 -20.08 20.86 -2.36
N GLN A 43 -20.68 19.67 -2.24
CA GLN A 43 -20.00 18.44 -1.84
C GLN A 43 -19.30 17.74 -3.00
N ILE A 44 -19.55 18.17 -4.23
CA ILE A 44 -18.95 17.58 -5.42
C ILE A 44 -17.53 18.13 -5.61
N HIS A 45 -16.56 17.25 -5.65
CA HIS A 45 -15.17 17.62 -5.92
C HIS A 45 -15.02 18.09 -7.37
N THR A 46 -14.74 19.36 -7.56
CA THR A 46 -14.64 19.96 -8.89
C THR A 46 -13.70 21.18 -8.94
N PRO A 47 -12.81 21.26 -9.91
CA PRO A 47 -12.44 20.20 -10.85
C PRO A 47 -11.99 18.94 -10.13
N ILE A 48 -12.33 17.76 -10.68
CA ILE A 48 -11.92 16.48 -10.07
C ILE A 48 -10.40 16.35 -10.07
N GLY A 49 -9.84 15.81 -8.98
CA GLY A 49 -8.40 15.61 -8.78
C GLY A 49 -7.74 16.71 -7.96
N LEU A 50 -6.63 16.37 -7.34
CA LEU A 50 -5.82 17.35 -6.59
C LEU A 50 -5.19 18.37 -7.55
N ASP A 51 -5.11 19.62 -7.12
CA ASP A 51 -4.44 20.70 -7.87
C ASP A 51 -2.91 20.53 -7.76
N ILE A 52 -2.36 19.68 -8.64
CA ILE A 52 -0.93 19.37 -8.72
C ILE A 52 -0.26 19.96 -9.97
N GLY A 53 -0.98 20.83 -10.70
CA GLY A 53 -0.50 21.39 -11.96
C GLY A 53 -0.56 20.41 -13.15
N ALA A 54 -1.42 19.39 -13.09
CA ALA A 54 -1.58 18.38 -14.15
C ALA A 54 -2.06 19.00 -15.46
N VAL A 55 -1.39 18.67 -16.58
CA VAL A 55 -1.67 19.18 -17.92
C VAL A 55 -2.06 18.06 -18.88
N THR A 56 -1.37 16.93 -18.83
CA THR A 56 -1.64 15.77 -19.69
C THR A 56 -2.75 14.91 -19.12
N THR A 57 -3.37 14.07 -19.97
CA THR A 57 -4.40 13.11 -19.56
C THR A 57 -3.91 12.14 -18.47
N ASP A 58 -2.65 11.72 -18.57
CA ASP A 58 -2.05 10.80 -17.60
C ASP A 58 -1.81 11.49 -16.26
N GLU A 59 -1.34 12.73 -16.27
CA GLU A 59 -1.19 13.53 -15.05
C GLU A 59 -2.54 13.83 -14.38
N ILE A 60 -3.57 14.11 -15.18
CA ILE A 60 -4.95 14.29 -14.68
C ILE A 60 -5.44 12.98 -14.02
N ALA A 61 -5.19 11.83 -14.61
CA ALA A 61 -5.54 10.55 -14.02
C ALA A 61 -4.83 10.32 -12.68
N ILE A 62 -3.55 10.66 -12.58
CA ILE A 62 -2.77 10.60 -11.34
C ILE A 62 -3.36 11.54 -10.28
N SER A 63 -3.74 12.77 -10.67
CA SER A 63 -4.33 13.74 -9.75
C SER A 63 -5.67 13.26 -9.19
N ILE A 64 -6.51 12.63 -10.02
CA ILE A 64 -7.77 12.01 -9.60
C ILE A 64 -7.54 10.84 -8.63
N LEU A 65 -6.62 9.94 -8.95
CA LEU A 65 -6.27 8.82 -8.08
C LEU A 65 -5.73 9.30 -6.73
N SER A 66 -4.91 10.35 -6.73
CA SER A 66 -4.38 10.95 -5.51
C SER A 66 -5.49 11.54 -4.64
N GLU A 67 -6.50 12.20 -5.23
CA GLU A 67 -7.65 12.72 -4.50
C GLU A 67 -8.50 11.59 -3.91
N LEU A 68 -8.74 10.52 -4.65
CA LEU A 68 -9.45 9.34 -4.14
C LEU A 68 -8.75 8.69 -2.95
N ILE A 69 -7.41 8.58 -2.99
CA ILE A 69 -6.60 8.09 -1.87
C ILE A 69 -6.74 9.01 -0.66
N LEU A 70 -6.68 10.33 -0.86
CA LEU A 70 -6.86 11.32 0.19
C LEU A 70 -8.25 11.22 0.83
N CYS A 71 -9.32 11.15 0.02
CA CYS A 71 -10.68 11.00 0.51
C CYS A 71 -10.86 9.70 1.30
N ARG A 72 -10.35 8.57 0.80
CA ARG A 72 -10.38 7.30 1.52
C ARG A 72 -9.71 7.40 2.90
N SER A 73 -8.56 8.06 2.98
CA SER A 73 -7.84 8.23 4.25
C SER A 73 -8.60 9.09 5.27
N ARG A 74 -9.37 10.07 4.80
CA ARG A 74 -10.20 10.95 5.63
C ARG A 74 -11.50 10.29 6.10
N LEU A 75 -12.09 9.44 5.28
CA LEU A 75 -13.33 8.71 5.61
C LEU A 75 -13.12 7.63 6.68
N SER A 76 -11.88 7.22 6.92
CA SER A 76 -11.53 6.24 7.94
C SER A 76 -10.56 6.81 8.98
N PRO A 77 -10.80 7.98 9.60
CA PRO A 77 -9.93 8.49 10.64
C PRO A 77 -10.10 7.59 11.88
N GLY A 78 -9.12 6.73 12.11
CA GLY A 78 -9.07 5.88 13.31
C GLY A 78 -9.62 4.46 13.16
N LYS A 79 -10.19 4.04 12.04
CA LYS A 79 -10.14 2.62 11.70
C LYS A 79 -8.67 2.32 11.39
N LYS A 80 -7.96 1.79 12.38
CA LYS A 80 -6.75 1.01 12.11
C LYS A 80 -7.22 -0.05 11.12
N ASN A 81 -6.99 0.20 9.83
CA ASN A 81 -7.20 -0.78 8.80
C ASN A 81 -6.56 -2.06 9.32
N GLY A 82 -7.22 -3.18 9.15
CA GLY A 82 -6.72 -4.43 9.69
C GLY A 82 -5.27 -4.63 9.24
N ILE A 83 -4.52 -5.45 9.95
CA ILE A 83 -3.11 -5.75 9.68
C ILE A 83 -2.82 -5.91 8.17
N LEU A 84 -3.76 -6.48 7.41
CA LEU A 84 -3.67 -6.69 5.96
C LEU A 84 -3.59 -5.39 5.13
N GLU A 85 -4.20 -4.29 5.56
CA GLU A 85 -4.13 -3.01 4.82
C GLU A 85 -2.92 -2.15 5.21
N GLN A 86 -2.23 -2.50 6.28
CA GLN A 86 -1.01 -1.84 6.73
C GLN A 86 0.26 -2.60 6.34
N THR A 87 0.12 -3.84 5.88
CA THR A 87 1.22 -4.67 5.43
C THR A 87 1.35 -4.62 3.91
N ASN A 88 2.56 -4.81 3.41
CA ASN A 88 2.82 -5.03 1.98
C ASN A 88 2.44 -6.48 1.58
N LEU A 89 1.31 -6.99 2.09
CA LEU A 89 0.79 -8.31 1.73
C LEU A 89 0.24 -8.24 0.31
N ASP A 90 0.96 -8.82 -0.62
CA ASP A 90 0.47 -9.00 -1.96
C ASP A 90 -0.16 -10.40 -2.16
N PRO A 91 -1.02 -10.59 -3.17
CA PRO A 91 -1.59 -11.89 -3.48
C PRO A 91 -0.56 -12.98 -3.76
N VAL A 92 0.63 -12.62 -4.25
CA VAL A 92 1.72 -13.56 -4.56
C VAL A 92 2.28 -14.16 -3.28
N PHE A 93 2.45 -13.34 -2.22
CA PHE A 93 2.83 -13.83 -0.90
C PHE A 93 1.78 -14.80 -0.34
N LEU A 94 0.48 -14.45 -0.41
CA LEU A 94 -0.59 -15.31 0.08
C LEU A 94 -0.62 -16.66 -0.65
N ASN A 95 -0.42 -16.66 -1.97
CA ASN A 95 -0.32 -17.88 -2.75
C ASN A 95 0.90 -18.72 -2.33
N ALA A 96 2.05 -18.08 -2.08
CA ALA A 96 3.26 -18.77 -1.64
C ALA A 96 3.08 -19.48 -0.30
N LEU A 97 2.26 -18.95 0.62
CA LEU A 97 1.94 -19.63 1.88
C LEU A 97 1.20 -20.96 1.67
N HIS A 98 0.42 -21.08 0.60
CA HIS A 98 -0.35 -22.28 0.28
C HIS A 98 0.44 -23.32 -0.53
N THR A 99 1.64 -22.98 -1.03
CA THR A 99 2.49 -23.95 -1.76
C THR A 99 2.99 -25.03 -0.79
N GLU A 100 3.25 -26.23 -1.32
CA GLU A 100 3.84 -27.30 -0.54
C GLU A 100 5.32 -27.07 -0.23
N GLY A 101 5.84 -27.76 0.78
CA GLY A 101 7.24 -27.69 1.18
C GLY A 101 7.55 -26.65 2.26
N PRO A 102 8.76 -26.76 2.86
CA PRO A 102 9.19 -25.87 3.94
C PRO A 102 9.42 -24.45 3.45
N LYS A 103 9.17 -23.48 4.34
CA LYS A 103 9.28 -22.04 4.09
C LYS A 103 9.93 -21.33 5.26
N ALA A 104 10.57 -20.22 5.00
CA ALA A 104 10.94 -19.23 6.01
C ALA A 104 10.09 -17.98 5.81
N ILE A 105 9.47 -17.49 6.89
CA ILE A 105 8.65 -16.27 6.87
C ILE A 105 9.39 -15.20 7.65
N ALA A 106 9.78 -14.12 6.98
CA ALA A 106 10.41 -12.96 7.57
C ALA A 106 9.39 -11.85 7.79
N VAL A 107 9.34 -11.29 9.00
CA VAL A 107 8.43 -10.21 9.39
C VAL A 107 9.23 -9.08 10.02
N VAL A 108 9.08 -7.87 9.52
CA VAL A 108 9.66 -6.66 10.12
C VAL A 108 8.87 -6.29 11.37
N VAL A 109 9.48 -6.38 12.54
CA VAL A 109 8.81 -6.13 13.84
C VAL A 109 9.10 -4.75 14.39
N ASP A 110 10.25 -4.16 14.08
CA ASP A 110 10.60 -2.78 14.44
C ASP A 110 11.51 -2.14 13.39
N ARG A 111 11.54 -0.81 13.37
CA ARG A 111 12.41 -0.05 12.50
C ARG A 111 12.78 1.30 13.11
N LYS A 112 13.98 1.79 12.83
CA LYS A 112 14.45 3.12 13.25
C LYS A 112 15.10 3.83 12.07
N GLY A 113 14.92 5.15 12.01
CA GLY A 113 15.49 5.97 10.95
C GLY A 113 14.73 5.90 9.63
N SER A 114 15.40 6.27 8.54
CA SER A 114 14.81 6.31 7.18
C SER A 114 14.91 4.93 6.53
N THR A 115 13.87 4.12 6.69
CA THR A 115 13.77 2.80 6.06
C THR A 115 12.66 2.78 5.02
N PRO A 116 12.83 2.11 3.87
CA PRO A 116 11.82 2.06 2.81
C PRO A 116 10.60 1.20 3.19
N VAL A 117 10.68 0.46 4.28
CA VAL A 117 9.70 -0.53 4.71
C VAL A 117 8.96 -0.09 5.97
N LYS A 118 7.74 -0.60 6.15
CA LYS A 118 6.94 -0.40 7.37
C LYS A 118 7.04 -1.64 8.27
N THR A 119 6.92 -1.42 9.58
CA THR A 119 6.67 -2.51 10.53
C THR A 119 5.46 -3.32 10.09
N GLY A 120 5.57 -4.66 10.14
CA GLY A 120 4.57 -5.58 9.61
C GLY A 120 4.75 -5.95 8.14
N ALA A 121 5.77 -5.42 7.44
CA ALA A 121 6.14 -5.93 6.13
C ALA A 121 6.61 -7.37 6.23
N ILE A 122 6.28 -8.18 5.23
CA ILE A 122 6.45 -9.62 5.29
C ILE A 122 6.98 -10.18 3.97
N MET A 123 7.86 -11.16 4.07
CA MET A 123 8.43 -11.90 2.94
C MET A 123 8.45 -13.39 3.26
N CYS A 124 8.11 -14.22 2.28
CA CYS A 124 8.22 -15.67 2.34
C CYS A 124 9.36 -16.14 1.44
N VAL A 125 10.18 -17.06 1.92
CA VAL A 125 11.23 -17.71 1.14
C VAL A 125 10.97 -19.20 1.14
N ASN A 126 10.92 -19.81 -0.06
CA ASN A 126 10.74 -21.25 -0.20
C ASN A 126 12.08 -22.02 -0.19
N ALA A 127 12.01 -23.35 -0.19
CA ALA A 127 13.20 -24.21 -0.20
C ALA A 127 14.08 -24.06 -1.45
N LEU A 128 13.56 -23.49 -2.53
CA LEU A 128 14.31 -23.20 -3.75
C LEU A 128 15.02 -21.83 -3.72
N GLY A 129 14.88 -21.08 -2.61
CA GLY A 129 15.45 -19.75 -2.47
C GLY A 129 14.66 -18.65 -3.19
N GLN A 130 13.46 -18.93 -3.66
CA GLN A 130 12.58 -17.92 -4.24
C GLN A 130 11.89 -17.13 -3.16
N SER A 131 11.89 -15.80 -3.27
CA SER A 131 11.21 -14.88 -2.36
C SER A 131 9.88 -14.40 -2.91
N PHE A 132 8.91 -14.22 -2.03
CA PHE A 132 7.55 -13.74 -2.33
C PHE A 132 7.17 -12.68 -1.30
N GLY A 133 6.63 -11.56 -1.75
CA GLY A 133 6.48 -10.35 -0.94
C GLY A 133 7.80 -9.58 -0.84
N THR A 134 7.82 -8.50 -0.06
CA THR A 134 9.01 -7.66 0.09
C THR A 134 9.07 -7.03 1.47
N ILE A 135 10.27 -6.85 1.96
CA ILE A 135 10.60 -6.11 3.18
C ILE A 135 11.39 -4.83 2.88
N GLY A 136 11.21 -4.27 1.66
CA GLY A 136 11.74 -2.97 1.27
C GLY A 136 12.77 -2.98 0.15
N GLY A 137 13.22 -4.15 -0.28
CA GLY A 137 14.22 -4.28 -1.35
C GLY A 137 15.66 -3.94 -0.91
N GLY A 138 16.58 -3.98 -1.88
CA GLY A 138 17.97 -3.61 -1.67
C GLY A 138 18.78 -4.54 -0.79
N CYS A 139 19.90 -4.04 -0.22
CA CYS A 139 20.84 -4.83 0.57
C CYS A 139 20.20 -5.40 1.85
N GLY A 140 19.28 -4.68 2.49
CA GLY A 140 18.58 -5.18 3.67
C GLY A 140 17.73 -6.43 3.38
N GLU A 141 17.02 -6.45 2.26
CA GLU A 141 16.26 -7.63 1.83
C GLU A 141 17.18 -8.79 1.44
N HIS A 142 18.32 -8.50 0.83
CA HIS A 142 19.31 -9.52 0.49
C HIS A 142 19.89 -10.20 1.74
N GLU A 143 20.18 -9.44 2.78
CA GLU A 143 20.66 -9.97 4.06
C GLU A 143 19.62 -10.87 4.73
N VAL A 144 18.35 -10.43 4.75
CA VAL A 144 17.25 -11.23 5.28
C VAL A 144 17.02 -12.49 4.45
N LEU A 145 17.13 -12.42 3.11
CA LEU A 145 17.02 -13.58 2.23
C LEU A 145 18.10 -14.62 2.56
N ARG A 146 19.36 -14.17 2.68
CA ARG A 146 20.46 -15.05 3.08
C ARG A 146 20.19 -15.74 4.42
N LYS A 147 19.73 -14.96 5.41
CA LYS A 147 19.39 -15.50 6.73
C LYS A 147 18.19 -16.45 6.73
N ALA A 148 17.21 -16.20 5.87
CA ALA A 148 16.07 -17.08 5.68
C ALA A 148 16.48 -18.46 5.11
N LEU A 149 17.47 -18.51 4.24
CA LEU A 149 18.03 -19.76 3.73
C LEU A 149 18.77 -20.56 4.84
N GLU A 150 19.46 -19.87 5.75
CA GLU A 150 20.03 -20.52 6.93
C GLU A 150 18.93 -21.11 7.85
N VAL A 151 17.85 -20.34 8.08
CA VAL A 151 16.68 -20.80 8.86
C VAL A 151 16.03 -22.04 8.23
N LEU A 152 15.94 -22.10 6.90
CA LEU A 152 15.44 -23.27 6.18
C LEU A 152 16.33 -24.50 6.37
N SER A 153 17.66 -24.30 6.37
CA SER A 153 18.64 -25.38 6.60
C SER A 153 18.60 -25.88 8.03
N ASP A 154 18.63 -24.97 8.99
CA ASP A 154 18.77 -25.27 10.41
C ASP A 154 17.44 -25.62 11.08
N LYS A 155 16.33 -25.30 10.42
CA LYS A 155 14.95 -25.47 10.92
C LYS A 155 14.70 -24.79 12.26
N LYS A 156 15.32 -23.62 12.46
CA LYS A 156 15.25 -22.84 13.70
C LYS A 156 14.89 -21.39 13.41
N ASP A 157 13.95 -20.87 14.18
CA ASP A 157 13.59 -19.46 14.14
C ASP A 157 14.77 -18.60 14.57
N THR A 158 14.85 -17.41 14.03
CA THR A 158 15.90 -16.44 14.37
C THR A 158 15.39 -15.03 14.39
N PHE A 159 16.12 -14.17 15.08
CA PHE A 159 15.96 -12.73 15.08
C PHE A 159 17.17 -12.10 14.40
N LEU A 160 16.94 -11.14 13.53
CA LEU A 160 17.98 -10.44 12.78
C LEU A 160 17.74 -8.92 12.88
N SER A 161 18.77 -8.19 13.31
CA SER A 161 18.79 -6.73 13.22
C SER A 161 19.66 -6.34 12.03
N VAL A 162 19.05 -5.68 11.05
CA VAL A 162 19.71 -5.23 9.81
C VAL A 162 20.03 -3.76 9.95
N ASP A 163 21.31 -3.41 9.84
CA ASP A 163 21.79 -2.04 9.85
C ASP A 163 22.14 -1.58 8.42
N MET A 164 21.31 -0.65 7.91
CA MET A 164 21.47 -0.07 6.57
C MET A 164 22.20 1.28 6.61
N THR A 165 22.82 1.65 7.75
CA THR A 165 23.54 2.92 7.90
C THR A 165 25.01 2.82 7.48
N ASN A 166 25.53 1.61 7.25
CA ASN A 166 26.94 1.37 6.98
C ASN A 166 27.37 1.78 5.56
N ASP A 167 28.63 2.18 5.42
CA ASP A 167 29.28 2.78 4.24
C ASP A 167 29.17 1.97 2.93
N PHE A 168 28.85 0.68 2.99
CA PHE A 168 28.57 -0.15 1.80
C PHE A 168 27.31 0.29 1.03
N ALA A 169 26.36 0.95 1.70
CA ALA A 169 25.18 1.51 1.04
C ALA A 169 25.53 2.70 0.12
N GLY A 170 26.67 3.37 0.36
CA GLY A 170 27.15 4.49 -0.45
C GLY A 170 27.71 4.07 -1.80
N GLU A 171 28.34 2.90 -1.92
CA GLU A 171 28.92 2.41 -3.18
C GLU A 171 27.82 1.88 -4.15
N GLU A 172 26.68 1.39 -3.64
CA GLU A 172 25.54 0.94 -4.44
C GLU A 172 24.50 2.04 -4.69
N GLY A 173 24.74 3.28 -4.26
CA GLY A 173 23.85 4.43 -4.47
C GLY A 173 22.56 4.39 -3.63
N MET A 174 22.53 3.60 -2.55
CA MET A 174 21.39 3.53 -1.65
C MET A 174 21.44 4.58 -0.54
N VAL A 175 20.40 5.38 -0.45
CA VAL A 175 20.21 6.48 0.51
C VAL A 175 19.39 6.05 1.73
N CYS A 176 19.43 4.78 2.11
CA CYS A 176 18.67 4.27 3.25
C CYS A 176 19.55 4.32 4.50
N GLY A 177 19.23 5.22 5.44
CA GLY A 177 19.98 5.42 6.70
C GLY A 177 19.17 4.97 7.91
N GLY A 178 18.83 3.69 8.03
CA GLY A 178 18.06 3.19 9.15
C GLY A 178 18.38 1.74 9.52
N THR A 179 17.78 1.27 10.61
CA THR A 179 17.85 -0.12 11.05
C THR A 179 16.46 -0.75 11.01
N MET A 180 16.39 -2.06 10.77
CA MET A 180 15.15 -2.84 10.89
C MET A 180 15.41 -4.13 11.66
N ASP A 181 14.46 -4.48 12.50
CA ASP A 181 14.45 -5.71 13.25
C ASP A 181 13.47 -6.70 12.61
N VAL A 182 13.95 -7.91 12.31
CA VAL A 182 13.22 -8.91 11.55
C VAL A 182 13.19 -10.23 12.32
N ILE A 183 12.00 -10.79 12.52
CA ILE A 183 11.82 -12.18 12.96
C ILE A 183 11.73 -13.05 11.72
N ILE A 184 12.48 -14.13 11.69
CA ILE A 184 12.46 -15.12 10.62
C ILE A 184 12.07 -16.46 11.21
N GLN A 185 10.90 -16.97 10.80
CA GLN A 185 10.31 -18.20 11.32
C GLN A 185 10.39 -19.33 10.29
N TYR A 186 10.77 -20.51 10.77
CA TYR A 186 10.68 -21.73 9.99
C TYR A 186 9.25 -22.29 10.00
N VAL A 187 8.70 -22.49 8.82
CA VAL A 187 7.40 -23.15 8.64
C VAL A 187 7.64 -24.49 7.95
N PRO A 188 7.42 -25.62 8.61
CA PRO A 188 7.54 -26.93 7.97
C PRO A 188 6.50 -27.06 6.85
N GLY A 189 6.82 -27.77 5.79
CA GLY A 189 5.84 -28.19 4.80
C GLY A 189 4.75 -29.06 5.44
N LYS A 190 3.61 -29.21 4.78
CA LYS A 190 2.58 -30.14 5.24
C LYS A 190 3.24 -31.51 5.50
N VAL A 191 3.21 -31.94 6.74
CA VAL A 191 3.48 -33.33 7.09
C VAL A 191 2.21 -34.07 6.73
N GLU A 192 2.24 -34.94 5.72
CA GLU A 192 1.19 -35.94 5.55
C GLU A 192 1.19 -36.80 6.81
N ILE A 193 0.08 -36.73 7.57
CA ILE A 193 -0.20 -37.59 8.73
C ILE A 193 -0.81 -38.89 8.23
#